data_3ec594a79ed49e6689ca2fd305bb5304
#
_entry.id   3ec594a79ed49e6689ca2fd305bb5304
#
_cell.length_a   1.000
_cell.length_b   1.000
_cell.length_c   1.000
_cell.angle_alpha   90.00
_cell.angle_beta   90.00
_cell.angle_gamma   90.00
#
_symmetry.space_group_name_H-M   'P 1'
#
loop_
_entity.id
_entity.type
_entity.pdbx_description
1 polymer ?
#
loop_
_entity_poly.entity_id
_entity_poly.type
_entity_poly.pdbx_seq_one_letter_code
_entity_poly.pdbx_strand_id
1 'polypeptide(L)'
;SRTGASTARVEVALDPAAAARAGAFARRHRLTLNALVQGAWALVLGQQAGVADVVFGTTVSGRPADLPGAESVLGLFINTLPVRVTVDPARPAADWLAGIQAELAEARGHEYVALSDITADVAPGTSLFESLVVFENYPVDKEKTGGYGLGVRGLSAVESTNYALTLVASAAGDSLEMVLAYDPELFDAGTAERLAARLRQAVTALAGSEGLPVGRLPLLAEEEHRAVEACAGALDPAAVPRTVPAAFAERVAATPEATAVECDGHALTYAALDARATRLAQVLAGHGVDAAAESRVALLLERSADVVVAMLAVLKAGGAYVPLFAGYPDERIRQAVEASGATVIVTDAALRDRAARTGLPVAETGTAPLRTTPVPPAARPDSLAYVMFTSGST
;
A
#
# COMPACT_ATOMS: atom_id res chain seq x y z
N SER A 1 -20.68 -18.78 -23.16
CA SER A 1 -21.80 -18.88 -22.21
C SER A 1 -21.45 -19.92 -21.16
N ARG A 2 -21.17 -19.47 -19.94
CA ARG A 2 -20.98 -20.34 -18.77
C ARG A 2 -22.34 -20.87 -18.36
N THR A 3 -22.60 -22.13 -18.59
CA THR A 3 -23.79 -22.82 -18.13
C THR A 3 -23.49 -23.48 -16.81
N GLY A 4 -24.13 -23.01 -15.72
CA GLY A 4 -24.21 -23.73 -14.45
C GLY A 4 -23.14 -23.40 -13.42
N ALA A 5 -22.60 -22.18 -13.39
CA ALA A 5 -21.71 -21.76 -12.30
C ALA A 5 -22.48 -21.77 -10.97
N SER A 6 -21.98 -22.52 -9.99
CA SER A 6 -22.48 -22.42 -8.61
C SER A 6 -22.09 -21.06 -8.08
N THR A 7 -23.07 -20.28 -7.62
CA THR A 7 -22.81 -18.96 -7.01
C THR A 7 -22.75 -19.15 -5.50
N ALA A 8 -21.63 -18.78 -4.88
CA ALA A 8 -21.50 -18.68 -3.45
C ALA A 8 -21.76 -17.24 -2.98
N ARG A 9 -22.05 -17.06 -1.70
CA ARG A 9 -22.44 -15.76 -1.14
C ARG A 9 -21.76 -15.51 0.20
N VAL A 10 -21.40 -14.28 0.45
CA VAL A 10 -20.95 -13.80 1.75
C VAL A 10 -21.72 -12.54 2.12
N GLU A 11 -22.19 -12.49 3.35
CA GLU A 11 -22.90 -11.32 3.88
C GLU A 11 -21.91 -10.21 4.23
N VAL A 12 -22.22 -8.99 3.81
CA VAL A 12 -21.45 -7.78 4.18
C VAL A 12 -22.17 -7.10 5.34
N ALA A 13 -22.04 -7.70 6.53
CA ALA A 13 -22.76 -7.22 7.71
C ALA A 13 -22.23 -5.86 8.16
N LEU A 14 -23.10 -4.85 8.18
CA LEU A 14 -22.89 -3.57 8.86
C LEU A 14 -23.54 -3.63 10.23
N ASP A 15 -22.86 -3.12 11.25
CA ASP A 15 -23.55 -2.91 12.52
C ASP A 15 -24.62 -1.80 12.39
N PRO A 16 -25.68 -1.82 13.21
CA PRO A 16 -26.78 -0.85 13.10
C PRO A 16 -26.31 0.61 13.22
N ALA A 17 -25.27 0.88 14.01
CA ALA A 17 -24.74 2.22 14.16
C ALA A 17 -23.98 2.67 12.90
N ALA A 18 -23.24 1.77 12.23
CA ALA A 18 -22.60 2.07 10.96
C ALA A 18 -23.63 2.32 9.85
N ALA A 19 -24.68 1.51 9.77
CA ALA A 19 -25.78 1.71 8.82
C ALA A 19 -26.49 3.07 9.04
N ALA A 20 -26.81 3.40 10.29
CA ALA A 20 -27.40 4.70 10.64
C ALA A 20 -26.47 5.87 10.28
N ARG A 21 -25.15 5.76 10.51
CA ARG A 21 -24.16 6.76 10.07
C ARG A 21 -24.15 6.92 8.56
N ALA A 22 -24.17 5.82 7.80
CA ALA A 22 -24.23 5.85 6.34
C ALA A 22 -25.48 6.59 5.83
N GLY A 23 -26.65 6.30 6.41
CA GLY A 23 -27.88 7.01 6.09
C GLY A 23 -27.84 8.50 6.48
N ALA A 24 -27.30 8.84 7.65
CA ALA A 24 -27.14 10.23 8.09
C ALA A 24 -26.16 11.02 7.19
N PHE A 25 -25.04 10.42 6.82
CA PHE A 25 -24.07 10.99 5.89
C PHE A 25 -24.71 11.25 4.51
N ALA A 26 -25.40 10.26 3.96
CA ALA A 26 -26.09 10.40 2.68
C ALA A 26 -27.11 11.55 2.72
N ARG A 27 -27.95 11.63 3.73
CA ARG A 27 -28.93 12.73 3.89
C ARG A 27 -28.23 14.11 4.02
N ARG A 28 -27.18 14.21 4.84
CA ARG A 28 -26.43 15.47 5.05
C ARG A 28 -25.86 16.01 3.77
N HIS A 29 -25.30 15.14 2.91
CA HIS A 29 -24.64 15.51 1.67
C HIS A 29 -25.55 15.40 0.44
N ARG A 30 -26.84 15.14 0.61
CA ARG A 30 -27.84 14.95 -0.48
C ARG A 30 -27.44 13.84 -1.44
N LEU A 31 -26.85 12.78 -0.91
CA LEU A 31 -26.46 11.59 -1.62
C LEU A 31 -27.50 10.48 -1.45
N THR A 32 -27.54 9.57 -2.42
CA THR A 32 -28.28 8.31 -2.30
C THR A 32 -27.38 7.26 -1.65
N LEU A 33 -27.98 6.30 -0.95
CA LEU A 33 -27.22 5.13 -0.46
C LEU A 33 -26.63 4.32 -1.63
N ASN A 34 -27.30 4.33 -2.78
CA ASN A 34 -26.75 3.70 -4.00
C ASN A 34 -25.40 4.33 -4.42
N ALA A 35 -25.32 5.67 -4.44
CA ALA A 35 -24.04 6.35 -4.76
C ALA A 35 -22.95 6.03 -3.74
N LEU A 36 -23.29 5.94 -2.46
CA LEU A 36 -22.36 5.54 -1.40
C LEU A 36 -21.85 4.10 -1.61
N VAL A 37 -22.74 3.15 -1.91
CA VAL A 37 -22.39 1.75 -2.14
C VAL A 37 -21.53 1.61 -3.40
N GLN A 38 -21.88 2.29 -4.49
CA GLN A 38 -21.09 2.26 -5.72
C GLN A 38 -19.72 2.91 -5.54
N GLY A 39 -19.63 4.01 -4.80
CA GLY A 39 -18.34 4.59 -4.42
C GLY A 39 -17.49 3.64 -3.57
N ALA A 40 -18.08 2.99 -2.57
CA ALA A 40 -17.38 1.98 -1.78
C ALA A 40 -16.88 0.80 -2.62
N TRP A 41 -17.70 0.33 -3.58
CA TRP A 41 -17.31 -0.74 -4.50
C TRP A 41 -16.16 -0.30 -5.42
N ALA A 42 -16.22 0.92 -5.96
CA ALA A 42 -15.14 1.49 -6.76
C ALA A 42 -13.81 1.55 -6.00
N LEU A 43 -13.83 1.95 -4.71
CA LEU A 43 -12.64 1.95 -3.85
C LEU A 43 -12.07 0.55 -3.66
N VAL A 44 -12.93 -0.45 -3.42
CA VAL A 44 -12.50 -1.85 -3.26
C VAL A 44 -11.88 -2.37 -4.55
N LEU A 45 -12.53 -2.16 -5.70
CA LEU A 45 -12.00 -2.59 -6.99
C LEU A 45 -10.67 -1.90 -7.34
N GLY A 46 -10.61 -0.59 -7.18
CA GLY A 46 -9.40 0.19 -7.45
C GLY A 46 -8.21 -0.25 -6.60
N GLN A 47 -8.46 -0.51 -5.31
CA GLN A 47 -7.44 -1.01 -4.39
C GLN A 47 -6.97 -2.43 -4.74
N GLN A 48 -7.90 -3.33 -5.14
CA GLN A 48 -7.55 -4.70 -5.54
C GLN A 48 -6.75 -4.74 -6.83
N ALA A 49 -7.13 -3.91 -7.81
CA ALA A 49 -6.48 -3.87 -9.11
C ALA A 49 -5.23 -2.96 -9.15
N GLY A 50 -5.01 -2.13 -8.11
CA GLY A 50 -3.92 -1.15 -8.10
C GLY A 50 -4.10 -0.03 -9.12
N VAL A 51 -5.36 0.33 -9.47
CA VAL A 51 -5.68 1.35 -10.46
C VAL A 51 -6.62 2.40 -9.88
N ALA A 52 -6.54 3.61 -10.42
CA ALA A 52 -7.42 4.70 -10.03
C ALA A 52 -8.70 4.80 -10.89
N ASP A 53 -8.78 4.09 -11.99
CA ASP A 53 -9.89 4.14 -12.94
C ASP A 53 -10.50 2.74 -13.04
N VAL A 54 -11.74 2.59 -12.61
CA VAL A 54 -12.46 1.31 -12.55
C VAL A 54 -13.76 1.37 -13.32
N VAL A 55 -14.14 0.22 -13.90
CA VAL A 55 -15.42 0.04 -14.57
C VAL A 55 -16.13 -1.18 -14.00
N PHE A 56 -17.40 -1.03 -13.69
CA PHE A 56 -18.28 -2.12 -13.26
C PHE A 56 -19.70 -1.91 -13.81
N GLY A 57 -20.52 -2.96 -13.83
CA GLY A 57 -21.90 -2.85 -14.23
C GLY A 57 -22.80 -2.38 -13.09
N THR A 58 -23.87 -1.65 -13.40
CA THR A 58 -24.96 -1.41 -12.46
C THR A 58 -26.30 -1.78 -13.10
N THR A 59 -27.17 -2.43 -12.32
CA THR A 59 -28.52 -2.75 -12.76
C THR A 59 -29.43 -1.53 -12.65
N VAL A 60 -30.18 -1.25 -13.70
CA VAL A 60 -31.17 -0.18 -13.74
C VAL A 60 -32.56 -0.75 -14.04
N SER A 61 -33.61 -0.01 -13.67
CA SER A 61 -34.99 -0.47 -13.87
C SER A 61 -35.38 -0.56 -15.34
N GLY A 62 -34.74 0.25 -16.19
CA GLY A 62 -35.02 0.35 -17.61
C GLY A 62 -36.43 0.90 -17.91
N ARG A 63 -37.14 1.42 -16.91
CA ARG A 63 -38.48 2.02 -17.07
C ARG A 63 -38.37 3.53 -17.20
N PRO A 64 -38.47 4.08 -18.42
CA PRO A 64 -38.32 5.52 -18.60
C PRO A 64 -39.41 6.27 -17.84
N ALA A 65 -39.04 7.32 -17.11
CA ALA A 65 -39.99 8.13 -16.34
C ALA A 65 -40.96 8.95 -17.23
N ASP A 66 -40.58 9.19 -18.44
CA ASP A 66 -41.35 9.93 -19.47
C ASP A 66 -42.29 9.03 -20.27
N LEU A 67 -42.25 7.71 -20.11
CA LEU A 67 -43.15 6.76 -20.75
C LEU A 67 -44.44 6.63 -19.93
N PRO A 68 -45.58 7.18 -20.39
CA PRO A 68 -46.83 7.07 -19.63
C PRO A 68 -47.23 5.61 -19.44
N GLY A 69 -47.49 5.24 -18.19
CA GLY A 69 -47.93 3.88 -17.83
C GLY A 69 -46.80 2.84 -17.78
N ALA A 70 -45.53 3.23 -17.87
CA ALA A 70 -44.38 2.34 -17.81
C ALA A 70 -44.40 1.39 -16.60
N GLU A 71 -44.94 1.82 -15.45
CA GLU A 71 -45.04 1.03 -14.22
C GLU A 71 -46.03 -0.13 -14.33
N SER A 72 -47.06 -0.01 -15.19
CA SER A 72 -48.10 -1.03 -15.40
C SER A 72 -47.83 -1.94 -16.60
N VAL A 73 -46.82 -1.69 -17.40
CA VAL A 73 -46.46 -2.51 -18.54
C VAL A 73 -45.83 -3.82 -18.08
N LEU A 74 -46.40 -4.94 -18.52
CA LEU A 74 -45.82 -6.25 -18.34
C LEU A 74 -44.65 -6.49 -19.30
N GLY A 75 -43.48 -6.79 -18.77
CA GLY A 75 -42.29 -7.08 -19.56
C GLY A 75 -40.99 -6.89 -18.78
N LEU A 76 -39.91 -7.44 -19.32
CA LEU A 76 -38.57 -7.28 -18.78
C LEU A 76 -37.99 -5.94 -19.27
N PHE A 77 -37.82 -4.99 -18.36
CA PHE A 77 -37.20 -3.71 -18.66
C PHE A 77 -35.80 -3.58 -18.05
N ILE A 78 -35.48 -4.45 -17.08
CA ILE A 78 -34.19 -4.43 -16.38
C ILE A 78 -33.05 -4.46 -17.40
N ASN A 79 -32.15 -3.51 -17.26
CA ASN A 79 -30.94 -3.41 -18.08
C ASN A 79 -29.70 -3.23 -17.19
N THR A 80 -28.53 -3.42 -17.77
CA THR A 80 -27.23 -3.20 -17.12
C THR A 80 -26.47 -2.11 -17.87
N LEU A 81 -26.04 -1.10 -17.13
CA LEU A 81 -25.21 -0.02 -17.67
C LEU A 81 -23.80 -0.08 -17.10
N PRO A 82 -22.76 0.24 -17.90
CA PRO A 82 -21.42 0.42 -17.39
C PRO A 82 -21.34 1.69 -16.55
N VAL A 83 -20.63 1.61 -15.44
CA VAL A 83 -20.29 2.74 -14.57
C VAL A 83 -18.78 2.83 -14.52
N ARG A 84 -18.22 3.95 -14.98
CA ARG A 84 -16.79 4.25 -14.87
C ARG A 84 -16.58 5.23 -13.73
N VAL A 85 -15.67 4.90 -12.83
CA VAL A 85 -15.35 5.74 -11.67
C VAL A 85 -13.85 5.99 -11.62
N THR A 86 -13.46 7.26 -11.64
CA THR A 86 -12.08 7.66 -11.35
C THR A 86 -11.95 8.00 -9.87
N VAL A 87 -11.04 7.32 -9.19
CA VAL A 87 -10.71 7.56 -7.79
C VAL A 87 -9.66 8.67 -7.72
N ASP A 88 -10.08 9.89 -7.41
CA ASP A 88 -9.19 11.01 -7.16
C ASP A 88 -8.84 11.09 -5.68
N PRO A 89 -7.60 10.74 -5.28
CA PRO A 89 -7.20 10.71 -3.88
C PRO A 89 -7.22 12.09 -3.19
N ALA A 90 -7.16 13.18 -3.94
CA ALA A 90 -7.16 14.54 -3.40
C ALA A 90 -8.57 15.10 -3.18
N ARG A 91 -9.59 14.54 -3.83
CA ARG A 91 -10.95 15.04 -3.77
C ARG A 91 -11.62 14.70 -2.43
N PRO A 92 -12.34 15.64 -1.79
CA PRO A 92 -13.17 15.33 -0.61
C PRO A 92 -14.16 14.20 -0.91
N ALA A 93 -14.33 13.25 0.00
CA ALA A 93 -15.12 12.04 -0.24
C ALA A 93 -16.59 12.36 -0.60
N ALA A 94 -17.21 13.34 0.05
CA ALA A 94 -18.59 13.74 -0.26
C ALA A 94 -18.72 14.33 -1.68
N ASP A 95 -17.77 15.16 -2.12
CA ASP A 95 -17.76 15.77 -3.45
C ASP A 95 -17.47 14.72 -4.54
N TRP A 96 -16.62 13.74 -4.22
CA TRP A 96 -16.34 12.62 -5.11
C TRP A 96 -17.60 11.75 -5.31
N LEU A 97 -18.32 11.42 -4.24
CA LEU A 97 -19.59 10.67 -4.31
C LEU A 97 -20.69 11.46 -5.01
N ALA A 98 -20.73 12.79 -4.85
CA ALA A 98 -21.67 13.64 -5.59
C ALA A 98 -21.40 13.61 -7.10
N GLY A 99 -20.13 13.52 -7.52
CA GLY A 99 -19.75 13.28 -8.91
C GLY A 99 -20.28 11.95 -9.44
N ILE A 100 -20.05 10.85 -8.70
CA ILE A 100 -20.60 9.54 -9.06
C ILE A 100 -22.12 9.58 -9.19
N GLN A 101 -22.82 10.22 -8.24
CA GLN A 101 -24.27 10.36 -8.29
C GLN A 101 -24.74 11.12 -9.51
N ALA A 102 -24.05 12.19 -9.91
CA ALA A 102 -24.38 12.97 -11.09
C ALA A 102 -24.23 12.14 -12.38
N GLU A 103 -23.13 11.39 -12.51
CA GLU A 103 -22.89 10.49 -13.64
C GLU A 103 -23.95 9.38 -13.72
N LEU A 104 -24.34 8.79 -12.58
CA LEU A 104 -25.43 7.81 -12.51
C LEU A 104 -26.79 8.40 -12.90
N ALA A 105 -27.03 9.66 -12.55
CA ALA A 105 -28.27 10.35 -12.93
C ALA A 105 -28.30 10.64 -14.45
N GLU A 106 -27.18 11.01 -15.05
CA GLU A 106 -27.04 11.21 -16.49
C GLU A 106 -27.22 9.89 -17.25
N ALA A 107 -26.59 8.82 -16.79
CA ALA A 107 -26.68 7.48 -17.38
C ALA A 107 -28.12 6.95 -17.43
N ARG A 108 -28.99 7.35 -16.50
CA ARG A 108 -30.41 6.99 -16.51
C ARG A 108 -31.16 7.46 -17.77
N GLY A 109 -30.75 8.58 -18.37
CA GLY A 109 -31.28 9.04 -19.65
C GLY A 109 -31.04 8.04 -20.80
N HIS A 110 -30.16 7.06 -20.60
CA HIS A 110 -29.73 6.06 -21.58
C HIS A 110 -30.05 4.63 -21.19
N GLU A 111 -30.92 4.41 -20.20
CA GLU A 111 -31.29 3.07 -19.69
C GLU A 111 -31.84 2.12 -20.76
N TYR A 112 -32.29 2.65 -21.91
CA TYR A 112 -32.83 1.88 -23.02
C TYR A 112 -31.75 1.31 -23.98
N VAL A 113 -30.49 1.74 -23.83
CA VAL A 113 -29.40 1.29 -24.69
C VAL A 113 -28.95 -0.10 -24.27
N ALA A 114 -28.88 -1.04 -25.19
CA ALA A 114 -28.43 -2.40 -24.85
C ALA A 114 -26.93 -2.41 -24.52
N LEU A 115 -26.54 -3.15 -23.48
CA LEU A 115 -25.13 -3.30 -23.11
C LEU A 115 -24.28 -3.85 -24.26
N SER A 116 -24.86 -4.73 -25.11
CA SER A 116 -24.19 -5.25 -26.31
C SER A 116 -23.77 -4.14 -27.29
N ASP A 117 -24.61 -3.14 -27.45
CA ASP A 117 -24.33 -2.03 -28.38
C ASP A 117 -23.21 -1.14 -27.82
N ILE A 118 -23.26 -0.83 -26.52
CA ILE A 118 -22.20 -0.08 -25.83
C ILE A 118 -20.87 -0.85 -25.93
N THR A 119 -20.89 -2.16 -25.70
CA THR A 119 -19.69 -3.00 -25.76
C THR A 119 -19.10 -3.07 -27.16
N ALA A 120 -19.96 -3.14 -28.19
CA ALA A 120 -19.51 -3.20 -29.58
C ALA A 120 -18.77 -1.91 -30.01
N ASP A 121 -19.20 -0.76 -29.48
CA ASP A 121 -18.59 0.52 -29.81
C ASP A 121 -17.29 0.80 -29.05
N VAL A 122 -17.21 0.42 -27.75
CA VAL A 122 -16.12 0.82 -26.85
C VAL A 122 -15.03 -0.25 -26.74
N ALA A 123 -15.42 -1.52 -26.72
CA ALA A 123 -14.50 -2.65 -26.50
C ALA A 123 -14.91 -3.89 -27.30
N PRO A 124 -14.84 -3.84 -28.64
CA PRO A 124 -15.29 -4.93 -29.49
C PRO A 124 -14.56 -6.24 -29.17
N GLY A 125 -15.34 -7.29 -28.87
CA GLY A 125 -14.83 -8.63 -28.60
C GLY A 125 -14.29 -8.86 -27.19
N THR A 126 -14.41 -7.89 -26.27
CA THR A 126 -14.01 -8.03 -24.87
C THR A 126 -15.17 -7.64 -23.93
N SER A 127 -15.11 -8.10 -22.68
CA SER A 127 -16.03 -7.64 -21.63
C SER A 127 -15.57 -6.26 -21.13
N LEU A 128 -16.52 -5.33 -20.93
CA LEU A 128 -16.25 -4.02 -20.35
C LEU A 128 -15.96 -4.11 -18.84
N PHE A 129 -16.56 -5.07 -18.16
CA PHE A 129 -16.43 -5.27 -16.72
C PHE A 129 -16.78 -6.71 -16.33
N GLU A 130 -16.26 -7.14 -15.19
CA GLU A 130 -16.45 -8.49 -14.63
C GLU A 130 -17.19 -8.48 -13.29
N SER A 131 -17.68 -7.31 -12.85
CA SER A 131 -18.46 -7.18 -11.63
C SER A 131 -19.71 -6.35 -11.82
N LEU A 132 -20.74 -6.67 -11.03
CA LEU A 132 -22.06 -6.02 -11.09
C LEU A 132 -22.45 -5.48 -9.72
N VAL A 133 -23.07 -4.32 -9.68
CA VAL A 133 -23.75 -3.77 -8.52
C VAL A 133 -25.26 -3.75 -8.78
N VAL A 134 -26.01 -4.41 -7.91
CA VAL A 134 -27.47 -4.41 -7.90
C VAL A 134 -27.94 -3.68 -6.66
N PHE A 135 -28.60 -2.56 -6.83
CA PHE A 135 -29.18 -1.83 -5.70
C PHE A 135 -30.70 -1.98 -5.74
N GLU A 136 -31.20 -2.81 -4.82
CA GLU A 136 -32.63 -3.10 -4.73
C GLU A 136 -33.34 -2.03 -3.91
N ASN A 137 -34.30 -1.39 -4.53
CA ASN A 137 -35.19 -0.43 -3.88
C ASN A 137 -36.65 -0.86 -4.09
N TYR A 138 -36.96 -2.11 -3.70
CA TYR A 138 -38.32 -2.59 -3.78
C TYR A 138 -39.14 -2.01 -2.63
N PRO A 139 -40.21 -1.28 -2.89
CA PRO A 139 -41.17 -0.94 -1.85
C PRO A 139 -41.84 -2.24 -1.40
N VAL A 140 -41.36 -2.82 -0.31
CA VAL A 140 -42.10 -3.91 0.34
C VAL A 140 -43.31 -3.28 1.03
N ASP A 141 -44.41 -3.33 0.35
CA ASP A 141 -45.71 -2.88 0.90
C ASP A 141 -46.11 -3.86 2.00
N LYS A 142 -45.65 -3.55 3.24
CA LYS A 142 -45.95 -4.35 4.44
C LYS A 142 -47.47 -4.44 4.73
N GLU A 143 -48.26 -3.48 4.22
CA GLU A 143 -49.71 -3.49 4.38
C GLU A 143 -50.39 -4.51 3.44
N LYS A 144 -49.85 -4.75 2.26
CA LYS A 144 -50.39 -5.75 1.33
C LYS A 144 -50.07 -7.17 1.73
N THR A 145 -48.93 -7.43 2.39
CA THR A 145 -48.59 -8.77 2.87
C THR A 145 -49.37 -9.19 4.13
N GLY A 146 -49.85 -8.26 4.92
CA GLY A 146 -50.66 -8.55 6.10
C GLY A 146 -52.16 -8.79 5.84
N GLY A 147 -52.66 -8.43 4.65
CA GLY A 147 -54.12 -8.44 4.34
C GLY A 147 -54.73 -9.84 4.07
N TYR A 148 -53.90 -10.87 3.88
CA TYR A 148 -54.37 -12.23 3.55
C TYR A 148 -54.19 -13.28 4.67
N GLY A 149 -53.89 -12.87 5.88
CA GLY A 149 -53.73 -13.75 7.04
C GLY A 149 -52.52 -14.70 6.98
N LEU A 150 -51.63 -14.49 6.01
CA LEU A 150 -50.41 -15.28 5.85
C LEU A 150 -49.21 -14.44 6.36
N GLY A 151 -48.54 -14.93 7.41
CA GLY A 151 -47.30 -14.36 7.89
C GLY A 151 -46.12 -14.85 7.05
N VAL A 152 -45.53 -14.00 6.24
CA VAL A 152 -44.25 -14.30 5.54
C VAL A 152 -43.10 -14.20 6.54
N ARG A 153 -42.44 -15.32 6.85
CA ARG A 153 -41.33 -15.40 7.83
C ARG A 153 -39.92 -15.40 7.22
N GLY A 154 -39.82 -15.13 5.97
CA GLY A 154 -38.53 -15.03 5.26
C GLY A 154 -38.75 -15.14 3.77
N LEU A 155 -38.23 -14.21 3.02
CA LEU A 155 -38.12 -14.28 1.57
C LEU A 155 -36.65 -14.48 1.26
N SER A 156 -36.28 -15.62 0.67
CA SER A 156 -34.94 -15.79 0.11
C SER A 156 -35.05 -15.89 -1.40
N ALA A 157 -34.44 -14.96 -2.10
CA ALA A 157 -34.27 -15.04 -3.55
C ALA A 157 -32.88 -15.58 -3.86
N VAL A 158 -32.80 -16.58 -4.74
CA VAL A 158 -31.53 -17.05 -5.29
C VAL A 158 -31.41 -16.47 -6.68
N GLU A 159 -30.65 -15.40 -6.78
CA GLU A 159 -30.30 -14.82 -8.07
C GLU A 159 -28.88 -15.23 -8.43
N SER A 160 -28.67 -15.71 -9.65
CA SER A 160 -27.34 -15.95 -10.21
C SER A 160 -27.11 -15.01 -11.38
N THR A 161 -25.92 -14.44 -11.45
CA THR A 161 -25.48 -13.61 -12.57
C THR A 161 -24.32 -14.28 -13.29
N ASN A 162 -24.04 -13.84 -14.51
CA ASN A 162 -22.89 -14.34 -15.27
C ASN A 162 -21.57 -13.63 -14.91
N TYR A 163 -21.60 -12.74 -13.91
CA TYR A 163 -20.44 -11.97 -13.49
C TYR A 163 -19.69 -12.70 -12.38
N ALA A 164 -18.37 -12.52 -12.39
CA ALA A 164 -17.47 -13.12 -11.40
C ALA A 164 -17.77 -12.65 -9.96
N LEU A 165 -18.18 -11.37 -9.84
CA LEU A 165 -18.60 -10.78 -8.57
C LEU A 165 -19.90 -9.98 -8.78
N THR A 166 -20.84 -10.16 -7.86
CA THR A 166 -22.09 -9.36 -7.85
C THR A 166 -22.34 -8.84 -6.44
N LEU A 167 -22.34 -7.53 -6.29
CA LEU A 167 -22.73 -6.87 -5.06
C LEU A 167 -24.22 -6.56 -5.11
N VAL A 168 -25.01 -7.21 -4.25
CA VAL A 168 -26.43 -6.90 -4.06
C VAL A 168 -26.55 -6.06 -2.79
N ALA A 169 -27.17 -4.89 -2.89
CA ALA A 169 -27.43 -4.02 -1.77
C ALA A 169 -28.92 -3.63 -1.72
N SER A 170 -29.47 -3.54 -0.53
CA SER A 170 -30.83 -3.08 -0.31
C SER A 170 -30.91 -2.13 0.89
N ALA A 171 -31.82 -1.18 0.83
CA ALA A 171 -32.07 -0.23 1.91
C ALA A 171 -33.51 -0.38 2.41
N ALA A 172 -33.67 -0.60 3.73
CA ALA A 172 -34.97 -0.66 4.37
C ALA A 172 -34.98 0.25 5.62
N GLY A 173 -35.54 1.47 5.47
CA GLY A 173 -35.46 2.49 6.52
C GLY A 173 -34.02 2.94 6.77
N ASP A 174 -33.53 2.78 7.99
CA ASP A 174 -32.16 3.11 8.37
C ASP A 174 -31.19 1.91 8.24
N SER A 175 -31.63 0.76 7.72
CA SER A 175 -30.79 -0.40 7.49
C SER A 175 -30.24 -0.41 6.06
N LEU A 176 -28.98 -0.81 5.92
CA LEU A 176 -28.33 -1.10 4.65
C LEU A 176 -27.83 -2.55 4.71
N GLU A 177 -28.44 -3.41 3.93
CA GLU A 177 -28.06 -4.81 3.80
C GLU A 177 -27.27 -5.01 2.51
N MET A 178 -26.19 -5.76 2.58
CA MET A 178 -25.33 -6.02 1.43
C MET A 178 -24.91 -7.50 1.42
N VAL A 179 -24.89 -8.10 0.24
CA VAL A 179 -24.44 -9.46 -0.01
C VAL A 179 -23.50 -9.44 -1.20
N LEU A 180 -22.32 -10.03 -1.05
CA LEU A 180 -21.40 -10.27 -2.15
C LEU A 180 -21.59 -11.70 -2.65
N ALA A 181 -22.13 -11.85 -3.85
CA ALA A 181 -22.20 -13.11 -4.57
C ALA A 181 -20.95 -13.26 -5.45
N TYR A 182 -20.36 -14.45 -5.50
CA TYR A 182 -19.11 -14.71 -6.22
C TYR A 182 -19.10 -16.08 -6.88
N ASP A 183 -18.30 -16.22 -7.91
CA ASP A 183 -18.00 -17.49 -8.58
C ASP A 183 -16.92 -18.26 -7.78
N PRO A 184 -17.24 -19.40 -7.14
CA PRO A 184 -16.29 -20.14 -6.34
C PRO A 184 -15.20 -20.85 -7.17
N GLU A 185 -15.32 -20.88 -8.50
CA GLU A 185 -14.25 -21.36 -9.38
C GLU A 185 -13.16 -20.30 -9.57
N LEU A 186 -13.48 -19.02 -9.33
CA LEU A 186 -12.54 -17.88 -9.47
C LEU A 186 -12.06 -17.34 -8.13
N PHE A 187 -12.89 -17.40 -7.09
CA PHE A 187 -12.60 -16.86 -5.78
C PHE A 187 -12.82 -17.91 -4.69
N ASP A 188 -11.82 -18.12 -3.85
CA ASP A 188 -12.01 -18.90 -2.63
C ASP A 188 -12.83 -18.12 -1.57
N ALA A 189 -13.42 -18.84 -0.63
CA ALA A 189 -14.26 -18.26 0.42
C ALA A 189 -13.51 -17.20 1.26
N GLY A 190 -12.24 -17.45 1.60
CA GLY A 190 -11.44 -16.50 2.37
C GLY A 190 -11.18 -15.20 1.61
N THR A 191 -11.00 -15.26 0.29
CA THR A 191 -10.88 -14.07 -0.56
C THR A 191 -12.19 -13.28 -0.61
N ALA A 192 -13.34 -13.98 -0.74
CA ALA A 192 -14.65 -13.34 -0.73
C ALA A 192 -14.96 -12.67 0.63
N GLU A 193 -14.61 -13.32 1.73
CA GLU A 193 -14.74 -12.77 3.09
C GLU A 193 -13.89 -11.51 3.28
N ARG A 194 -12.65 -11.50 2.80
CA ARG A 194 -11.78 -10.31 2.83
C ARG A 194 -12.35 -9.16 1.99
N LEU A 195 -12.88 -9.44 0.79
CA LEU A 195 -13.54 -8.42 -0.04
C LEU A 195 -14.77 -7.84 0.66
N ALA A 196 -15.59 -8.70 1.30
CA ALA A 196 -16.74 -8.27 2.08
C ALA A 196 -16.33 -7.39 3.28
N ALA A 197 -15.26 -7.75 3.99
CA ALA A 197 -14.72 -6.97 5.09
C ALA A 197 -14.20 -5.59 4.62
N ARG A 198 -13.49 -5.54 3.49
CA ARG A 198 -13.02 -4.29 2.87
C ARG A 198 -14.19 -3.41 2.41
N LEU A 199 -15.23 -4.00 1.81
CA LEU A 199 -16.42 -3.25 1.42
C LEU A 199 -17.13 -2.64 2.63
N ARG A 200 -17.32 -3.41 3.70
CA ARG A 200 -17.84 -2.91 4.97
C ARG A 200 -17.01 -1.74 5.49
N GLN A 201 -15.68 -1.88 5.47
CA GLN A 201 -14.77 -0.83 5.92
C GLN A 201 -14.85 0.41 5.01
N ALA A 202 -14.94 0.26 3.69
CA ALA A 202 -15.06 1.37 2.76
C ALA A 202 -16.37 2.17 2.99
N VAL A 203 -17.51 1.48 3.16
CA VAL A 203 -18.79 2.14 3.50
C VAL A 203 -18.68 2.90 4.83
N THR A 204 -18.06 2.28 5.84
CA THR A 204 -17.89 2.89 7.16
C THR A 204 -16.96 4.11 7.10
N ALA A 205 -15.86 4.02 6.37
CA ALA A 205 -14.90 5.10 6.20
C ALA A 205 -15.50 6.29 5.43
N LEU A 206 -16.24 6.03 4.36
CA LEU A 206 -16.97 7.07 3.61
C LEU A 206 -18.00 7.76 4.49
N ALA A 207 -18.79 7.01 5.27
CA ALA A 207 -19.79 7.55 6.18
C ALA A 207 -19.21 8.39 7.33
N GLY A 208 -17.95 8.14 7.69
CA GLY A 208 -17.21 8.89 8.71
C GLY A 208 -16.23 9.94 8.17
N SER A 209 -16.25 10.23 6.86
CA SER A 209 -15.19 10.99 6.20
C SER A 209 -15.08 12.47 6.60
N GLU A 210 -16.16 13.11 7.08
CA GLU A 210 -16.23 14.52 7.58
C GLU A 210 -15.30 15.51 6.84
N GLY A 211 -15.31 15.49 5.49
CA GLY A 211 -14.45 16.36 4.66
C GLY A 211 -13.05 15.82 4.37
N LEU A 212 -12.73 14.60 4.77
CA LEU A 212 -11.47 13.96 4.40
C LEU A 212 -11.41 13.71 2.90
N PRO A 213 -10.23 13.87 2.27
CA PRO A 213 -10.00 13.45 0.91
C PRO A 213 -10.00 11.90 0.81
N VAL A 214 -10.44 11.39 -0.35
CA VAL A 214 -10.56 9.94 -0.62
C VAL A 214 -9.29 9.17 -0.28
N GLY A 215 -8.12 9.71 -0.62
CA GLY A 215 -6.82 9.07 -0.35
C GLY A 215 -6.43 9.01 1.14
N ARG A 216 -7.21 9.62 2.03
CA ARG A 216 -6.99 9.58 3.48
C ARG A 216 -7.98 8.68 4.23
N LEU A 217 -8.88 8.03 3.51
CA LEU A 217 -9.85 7.12 4.11
C LEU A 217 -9.14 5.87 4.65
N PRO A 218 -9.46 5.40 5.87
CA PRO A 218 -8.92 4.16 6.42
C PRO A 218 -9.63 2.96 5.79
N LEU A 219 -9.12 2.47 4.66
CA LEU A 219 -9.75 1.41 3.86
C LEU A 219 -9.33 -0.01 4.25
N LEU A 220 -8.24 -0.17 5.02
CA LEU A 220 -7.84 -1.48 5.53
C LEU A 220 -8.79 -1.94 6.63
N ALA A 221 -9.23 -3.18 6.57
CA ALA A 221 -9.93 -3.80 7.68
C ALA A 221 -8.97 -3.94 8.88
N GLU A 222 -9.53 -3.90 10.10
CA GLU A 222 -8.75 -3.95 11.35
C GLU A 222 -7.84 -5.19 11.44
N GLU A 223 -8.30 -6.34 10.91
CA GLU A 223 -7.51 -7.57 10.87
C GLU A 223 -6.34 -7.48 9.90
N GLU A 224 -6.54 -6.83 8.74
CA GLU A 224 -5.49 -6.60 7.75
C GLU A 224 -4.45 -5.61 8.30
N HIS A 225 -4.90 -4.55 8.98
CA HIS A 225 -4.01 -3.60 9.64
C HIS A 225 -3.13 -4.29 10.68
N ARG A 226 -3.73 -5.10 11.57
CA ARG A 226 -2.98 -5.89 12.56
C ARG A 226 -2.01 -6.91 11.91
N ALA A 227 -2.41 -7.52 10.79
CA ALA A 227 -1.53 -8.44 10.08
C ALA A 227 -0.30 -7.71 9.49
N VAL A 228 -0.49 -6.52 8.93
CA VAL A 228 0.62 -5.68 8.44
C VAL A 228 1.54 -5.24 9.58
N GLU A 229 0.97 -4.79 10.71
CA GLU A 229 1.75 -4.43 11.89
C GLU A 229 2.54 -5.61 12.46
N ALA A 230 1.93 -6.79 12.49
CA ALA A 230 2.62 -8.01 12.94
C ALA A 230 3.78 -8.40 12.01
N CYS A 231 3.63 -8.20 10.69
CA CYS A 231 4.71 -8.42 9.72
C CYS A 231 5.84 -7.39 9.85
N ALA A 232 5.52 -6.16 10.25
CA ALA A 232 6.53 -5.12 10.49
C ALA A 232 7.44 -5.41 11.69
N GLY A 233 7.08 -6.38 12.54
CA GLY A 233 7.73 -6.65 13.80
C GLY A 233 7.41 -5.56 14.83
N ALA A 234 7.06 -5.96 16.04
CA ALA A 234 6.91 -4.99 17.12
C ALA A 234 8.30 -4.42 17.46
N LEU A 235 8.48 -3.12 17.20
CA LEU A 235 9.56 -2.40 17.84
C LEU A 235 9.28 -2.46 19.35
N ASP A 236 10.16 -3.10 20.11
CA ASP A 236 10.06 -3.06 21.55
C ASP A 236 10.20 -1.60 22.02
N PRO A 237 9.13 -0.94 22.49
CA PRO A 237 9.22 0.44 22.94
C PRO A 237 10.13 0.61 24.16
N ALA A 238 10.47 -0.49 24.85
CA ALA A 238 11.44 -0.51 25.94
C ALA A 238 12.87 -0.77 25.46
N ALA A 239 13.08 -1.04 24.16
CA ALA A 239 14.42 -1.20 23.63
C ALA A 239 15.19 0.11 23.75
N VAL A 240 16.23 0.11 24.58
CA VAL A 240 17.13 1.27 24.69
C VAL A 240 17.83 1.46 23.34
N PRO A 241 17.76 2.65 22.73
CA PRO A 241 18.46 2.91 21.48
C PRO A 241 19.95 2.61 21.62
N ARG A 242 20.46 1.69 20.79
CA ARG A 242 21.87 1.31 20.77
C ARG A 242 22.49 1.64 19.43
N THR A 243 23.73 2.09 19.44
CA THR A 243 24.48 2.28 18.20
C THR A 243 24.98 0.93 17.67
N VAL A 244 25.19 0.83 16.35
CA VAL A 244 25.79 -0.36 15.72
C VAL A 244 27.15 -0.72 16.33
N PRO A 245 28.09 0.24 16.58
CA PRO A 245 29.34 -0.09 17.26
C PRO A 245 29.17 -0.69 18.65
N ALA A 246 28.21 -0.21 19.45
CA ALA A 246 27.95 -0.76 20.78
C ALA A 246 27.41 -2.19 20.72
N ALA A 247 26.41 -2.44 19.87
CA ALA A 247 25.86 -3.78 19.69
C ALA A 247 26.90 -4.76 19.11
N PHE A 248 27.77 -4.28 18.22
CA PHE A 248 28.86 -5.08 17.67
C PHE A 248 29.90 -5.43 18.75
N ALA A 249 30.29 -4.49 19.61
CA ALA A 249 31.23 -4.73 20.71
C ALA A 249 30.71 -5.78 21.72
N GLU A 250 29.40 -5.76 22.03
CA GLU A 250 28.76 -6.80 22.84
C GLU A 250 28.90 -8.19 22.18
N ARG A 251 28.70 -8.25 20.84
CA ARG A 251 28.85 -9.52 20.13
C ARG A 251 30.29 -10.01 20.08
N VAL A 252 31.25 -9.10 19.88
CA VAL A 252 32.67 -9.42 19.94
C VAL A 252 33.05 -10.02 21.30
N ALA A 253 32.53 -9.43 22.40
CA ALA A 253 32.78 -9.93 23.74
C ALA A 253 32.14 -11.30 23.99
N ALA A 254 30.95 -11.54 23.45
CA ALA A 254 30.20 -12.78 23.65
C ALA A 254 30.74 -13.97 22.83
N THR A 255 31.13 -13.72 21.57
CA THR A 255 31.51 -14.77 20.59
C THR A 255 32.68 -14.36 19.71
N PRO A 256 33.89 -14.08 20.27
CA PRO A 256 35.02 -13.51 19.51
C PRO A 256 35.49 -14.38 18.33
N GLU A 257 35.44 -15.70 18.50
CA GLU A 257 35.93 -16.65 17.50
C GLU A 257 34.86 -17.08 16.46
N ALA A 258 33.62 -16.68 16.66
CA ALA A 258 32.58 -16.98 15.67
C ALA A 258 32.81 -16.19 14.37
N THR A 259 32.44 -16.78 13.23
CA THR A 259 32.50 -16.12 11.93
C THR A 259 31.53 -14.93 11.91
N ALA A 260 32.06 -13.75 11.64
CA ALA A 260 31.27 -12.51 11.51
C ALA A 260 30.98 -12.15 10.05
N VAL A 261 31.93 -12.38 9.16
CA VAL A 261 31.83 -12.09 7.72
C VAL A 261 32.49 -13.19 6.92
N GLU A 262 31.85 -13.63 5.86
CA GLU A 262 32.42 -14.56 4.86
C GLU A 262 32.23 -13.97 3.48
N CYS A 263 33.31 -13.94 2.68
CA CYS A 263 33.30 -13.45 1.32
C CYS A 263 34.36 -14.20 0.51
N ASP A 264 33.97 -14.76 -0.64
CA ASP A 264 34.87 -15.47 -1.57
C ASP A 264 35.74 -16.55 -0.90
N GLY A 265 35.15 -17.33 0.01
CA GLY A 265 35.83 -18.40 0.74
C GLY A 265 36.77 -17.91 1.87
N HIS A 266 36.85 -16.62 2.11
CA HIS A 266 37.59 -16.03 3.22
C HIS A 266 36.64 -15.61 4.35
N ALA A 267 36.89 -16.08 5.58
CA ALA A 267 36.11 -15.75 6.74
C ALA A 267 36.90 -14.86 7.72
N LEU A 268 36.21 -13.88 8.32
CA LEU A 268 36.72 -13.10 9.44
C LEU A 268 35.90 -13.43 10.68
N THR A 269 36.58 -13.68 11.79
CA THR A 269 35.91 -13.79 13.11
C THR A 269 35.50 -12.42 13.61
N TYR A 270 34.61 -12.34 14.61
CA TYR A 270 34.24 -11.09 15.27
C TYR A 270 35.47 -10.36 15.82
N ALA A 271 36.40 -11.08 16.44
CA ALA A 271 37.64 -10.50 16.96
C ALA A 271 38.53 -9.96 15.85
N ALA A 272 38.70 -10.67 14.74
CA ALA A 272 39.51 -10.24 13.60
C ALA A 272 38.92 -9.01 12.91
N LEU A 273 37.58 -9.00 12.70
CA LEU A 273 36.84 -7.88 12.14
C LEU A 273 36.95 -6.64 13.02
N ASP A 274 36.79 -6.81 14.35
CA ASP A 274 36.92 -5.72 15.34
C ASP A 274 38.32 -5.10 15.31
N ALA A 275 39.36 -5.92 15.31
CA ALA A 275 40.74 -5.46 15.26
C ALA A 275 41.06 -4.68 13.95
N ARG A 276 40.55 -5.15 12.81
CA ARG A 276 40.73 -4.47 11.52
C ARG A 276 39.98 -3.14 11.48
N ALA A 277 38.70 -3.15 11.90
CA ALA A 277 37.88 -1.95 11.94
C ALA A 277 38.42 -0.89 12.91
N THR A 278 38.96 -1.32 14.07
CA THR A 278 39.56 -0.40 15.05
C THR A 278 40.82 0.26 14.51
N ARG A 279 41.70 -0.50 13.81
CA ARG A 279 42.89 0.11 13.18
C ARG A 279 42.52 1.16 12.15
N LEU A 280 41.54 0.87 11.29
CA LEU A 280 41.08 1.82 10.28
C LEU A 280 40.38 3.01 10.92
N ALA A 281 39.60 2.84 12.01
CA ALA A 281 39.01 3.93 12.75
C ALA A 281 40.05 4.88 13.34
N GLN A 282 41.19 4.38 13.82
CA GLN A 282 42.33 5.21 14.27
C GLN A 282 42.93 6.05 13.14
N VAL A 283 43.01 5.50 11.93
CA VAL A 283 43.45 6.25 10.73
C VAL A 283 42.46 7.36 10.41
N LEU A 284 41.17 7.06 10.42
CA LEU A 284 40.10 8.01 10.15
C LEU A 284 40.06 9.15 11.18
N ALA A 285 40.24 8.83 12.48
CA ALA A 285 40.38 9.82 13.53
C ALA A 285 41.60 10.76 13.30
N GLY A 286 42.69 10.20 12.78
CA GLY A 286 43.86 10.98 12.36
C GLY A 286 43.59 11.93 11.16
N HIS A 287 42.57 11.70 10.39
CA HIS A 287 42.06 12.57 9.34
C HIS A 287 40.95 13.52 9.84
N GLY A 288 40.68 13.57 11.14
CA GLY A 288 39.69 14.48 11.74
C GLY A 288 38.24 13.96 11.69
N VAL A 289 38.05 12.65 11.44
CA VAL A 289 36.70 12.06 11.51
C VAL A 289 36.27 11.94 12.98
N ASP A 290 35.14 12.59 13.31
CA ASP A 290 34.54 12.54 14.64
C ASP A 290 33.01 12.70 14.60
N ALA A 291 32.35 12.43 15.72
CA ALA A 291 30.89 12.48 15.86
C ALA A 291 30.37 13.92 16.01
N ALA A 292 31.18 14.85 16.52
CA ALA A 292 30.73 16.23 16.77
C ALA A 292 30.59 17.01 15.46
N ALA A 293 31.44 16.68 14.46
CA ALA A 293 31.40 17.30 13.14
C ALA A 293 30.43 16.58 12.16
N GLU A 294 29.76 15.48 12.59
CA GLU A 294 28.98 14.63 11.66
C GLU A 294 29.78 14.26 10.39
N SER A 295 31.06 13.92 10.59
CA SER A 295 31.99 13.67 9.48
C SER A 295 31.50 12.58 8.54
N ARG A 296 31.51 12.85 7.24
CA ARG A 296 31.07 11.91 6.20
C ARG A 296 32.28 11.33 5.49
N VAL A 297 32.30 10.00 5.37
CA VAL A 297 33.42 9.26 4.83
C VAL A 297 32.94 8.46 3.63
N ALA A 298 33.44 8.77 2.44
CA ALA A 298 33.13 8.02 1.22
C ALA A 298 33.79 6.64 1.25
N LEU A 299 33.08 5.61 0.82
CA LEU A 299 33.59 4.24 0.67
C LEU A 299 33.59 3.89 -0.80
N LEU A 300 34.78 3.78 -1.40
CA LEU A 300 34.99 3.33 -2.78
C LEU A 300 35.73 1.99 -2.74
N LEU A 301 35.00 0.90 -2.68
CA LEU A 301 35.50 -0.45 -2.51
C LEU A 301 34.75 -1.42 -3.42
N GLU A 302 35.44 -2.43 -3.91
CA GLU A 302 34.78 -3.60 -4.50
C GLU A 302 34.10 -4.45 -3.43
N ARG A 303 33.16 -5.29 -3.84
CA ARG A 303 32.46 -6.21 -2.90
C ARG A 303 33.45 -7.14 -2.24
N SER A 304 33.70 -6.95 -0.98
CA SER A 304 34.64 -7.73 -0.17
C SER A 304 34.35 -7.60 1.32
N ALA A 305 35.00 -8.37 2.15
CA ALA A 305 34.95 -8.22 3.62
C ALA A 305 35.42 -6.82 4.06
N ASP A 306 36.24 -6.14 3.25
CA ASP A 306 36.74 -4.80 3.54
C ASP A 306 35.65 -3.71 3.55
N VAL A 307 34.55 -3.92 2.83
CA VAL A 307 33.37 -3.03 2.91
C VAL A 307 32.83 -3.02 4.34
N VAL A 308 32.69 -4.18 4.98
CA VAL A 308 32.18 -4.29 6.34
C VAL A 308 33.18 -3.72 7.34
N VAL A 309 34.49 -3.98 7.12
CA VAL A 309 35.57 -3.36 7.93
C VAL A 309 35.48 -1.84 7.87
N ALA A 310 35.31 -1.27 6.67
CA ALA A 310 35.23 0.18 6.46
C ALA A 310 33.99 0.78 7.10
N MET A 311 32.82 0.18 6.90
CA MET A 311 31.58 0.64 7.54
C MET A 311 31.70 0.69 9.06
N LEU A 312 32.17 -0.40 9.67
CA LEU A 312 32.38 -0.44 11.12
C LEU A 312 33.44 0.56 11.58
N ALA A 313 34.52 0.74 10.82
CA ALA A 313 35.57 1.67 11.14
C ALA A 313 35.07 3.13 11.18
N VAL A 314 34.28 3.51 10.17
CA VAL A 314 33.66 4.86 10.11
C VAL A 314 32.75 5.09 11.30
N LEU A 315 31.86 4.13 11.58
CA LEU A 315 30.94 4.24 12.73
C LEU A 315 31.69 4.23 14.08
N LYS A 316 32.77 3.47 14.21
CA LYS A 316 33.64 3.50 15.41
C LYS A 316 34.36 4.83 15.56
N ALA A 317 34.75 5.48 14.46
CA ALA A 317 35.36 6.81 14.47
C ALA A 317 34.31 7.91 14.72
N GLY A 318 33.03 7.57 14.84
CA GLY A 318 31.94 8.54 15.03
C GLY A 318 31.43 9.21 13.76
N GLY A 319 31.89 8.79 12.59
CA GLY A 319 31.45 9.32 11.29
C GLY A 319 30.26 8.58 10.70
N ALA A 320 29.72 9.11 9.58
CA ALA A 320 28.73 8.50 8.72
C ALA A 320 29.38 8.02 7.41
N TYR A 321 29.10 6.80 6.99
CA TYR A 321 29.67 6.29 5.73
C TYR A 321 28.79 6.62 4.52
N VAL A 322 29.43 6.86 3.36
CA VAL A 322 28.79 7.15 2.09
C VAL A 322 29.23 6.08 1.08
N PRO A 323 28.43 5.02 0.85
CA PRO A 323 28.84 3.97 -0.08
C PRO A 323 28.77 4.46 -1.52
N LEU A 324 29.83 4.24 -2.28
CA LEU A 324 29.94 4.55 -3.69
C LEU A 324 30.11 3.23 -4.48
N PHE A 325 29.34 3.08 -5.54
CA PHE A 325 29.48 1.92 -6.39
C PHE A 325 30.75 2.04 -7.26
N ALA A 326 31.67 1.07 -7.16
CA ALA A 326 32.94 1.09 -7.88
C ALA A 326 32.78 1.09 -9.42
N GLY A 327 31.66 0.62 -9.94
CA GLY A 327 31.33 0.67 -11.37
C GLY A 327 30.86 2.03 -11.88
N TYR A 328 30.67 3.04 -11.03
CA TYR A 328 30.30 4.38 -11.50
C TYR A 328 31.43 5.04 -12.30
N PRO A 329 31.11 5.86 -13.33
CA PRO A 329 32.10 6.75 -13.95
C PRO A 329 32.73 7.69 -12.92
N ASP A 330 33.99 8.09 -13.13
CA ASP A 330 34.74 8.95 -12.22
C ASP A 330 34.02 10.29 -11.94
N GLU A 331 33.37 10.83 -12.95
CA GLU A 331 32.57 12.06 -12.80
C GLU A 331 31.39 11.89 -11.83
N ARG A 332 30.73 10.74 -11.89
CA ARG A 332 29.62 10.41 -10.97
C ARG A 332 30.11 10.23 -9.54
N ILE A 333 31.29 9.60 -9.36
CA ILE A 333 31.92 9.47 -8.04
C ILE A 333 32.23 10.85 -7.48
N ARG A 334 32.81 11.75 -8.29
CA ARG A 334 33.12 13.12 -7.89
C ARG A 334 31.87 13.89 -7.45
N GLN A 335 30.80 13.82 -8.24
CA GLN A 335 29.49 14.45 -7.91
C GLN A 335 28.90 13.91 -6.60
N ALA A 336 28.92 12.58 -6.38
CA ALA A 336 28.42 11.97 -5.16
C ALA A 336 29.25 12.37 -3.93
N VAL A 337 30.57 12.46 -4.06
CA VAL A 337 31.48 12.96 -3.02
C VAL A 337 31.16 14.40 -2.66
N GLU A 338 31.02 15.27 -3.66
CA GLU A 338 30.69 16.68 -3.48
C GLU A 338 29.32 16.87 -2.83
N ALA A 339 28.28 16.20 -3.38
CA ALA A 339 26.91 16.30 -2.88
C ALA A 339 26.75 15.72 -1.45
N SER A 340 27.54 14.70 -1.10
CA SER A 340 27.52 14.12 0.26
C SER A 340 28.28 15.00 1.27
N GLY A 341 29.18 15.86 0.82
CA GLY A 341 30.10 16.59 1.69
C GLY A 341 31.10 15.67 2.40
N ALA A 342 31.49 14.54 1.79
CA ALA A 342 32.48 13.65 2.35
C ALA A 342 33.85 14.36 2.46
N THR A 343 34.55 14.13 3.58
CA THR A 343 35.85 14.75 3.88
C THR A 343 37.03 13.81 3.74
N VAL A 344 36.77 12.50 3.71
CA VAL A 344 37.77 11.43 3.56
C VAL A 344 37.18 10.35 2.67
N ILE A 345 38.01 9.63 1.92
CA ILE A 345 37.60 8.46 1.14
C ILE A 345 38.39 7.22 1.60
N VAL A 346 37.64 6.14 1.89
CA VAL A 346 38.21 4.83 2.18
C VAL A 346 38.17 3.99 0.90
N THR A 347 39.29 3.31 0.62
CA THR A 347 39.44 2.48 -0.57
C THR A 347 40.37 1.29 -0.31
N ASP A 348 40.50 0.40 -1.28
CA ASP A 348 41.50 -0.63 -1.36
C ASP A 348 42.66 -0.25 -2.31
N ALA A 349 43.65 -1.10 -2.39
CA ALA A 349 44.83 -0.88 -3.26
C ALA A 349 44.43 -0.82 -4.77
N ALA A 350 43.41 -1.55 -5.17
CA ALA A 350 42.97 -1.63 -6.59
C ALA A 350 42.30 -0.31 -7.04
N LEU A 351 41.59 0.33 -6.17
CA LEU A 351 40.85 1.57 -6.50
C LEU A 351 41.52 2.86 -5.98
N ARG A 352 42.72 2.75 -5.41
CA ARG A 352 43.49 3.86 -4.82
C ARG A 352 43.64 5.04 -5.78
N ASP A 353 44.06 4.81 -7.01
CA ASP A 353 44.29 5.88 -7.99
C ASP A 353 42.96 6.58 -8.37
N ARG A 354 41.86 5.83 -8.40
CA ARG A 354 40.54 6.41 -8.64
C ARG A 354 40.07 7.25 -7.45
N ALA A 355 40.27 6.75 -6.24
CA ALA A 355 39.96 7.51 -5.02
C ALA A 355 40.75 8.82 -4.95
N ALA A 356 42.05 8.78 -5.28
CA ALA A 356 42.90 9.97 -5.28
C ALA A 356 42.42 11.08 -6.24
N ARG A 357 41.76 10.72 -7.36
CA ARG A 357 41.19 11.71 -8.31
C ARG A 357 40.02 12.52 -7.73
N THR A 358 39.44 12.09 -6.62
CA THR A 358 38.39 12.88 -5.92
C THR A 358 38.95 14.11 -5.19
N GLY A 359 40.28 14.17 -4.98
CA GLY A 359 40.94 15.24 -4.21
C GLY A 359 40.80 15.09 -2.69
N LEU A 360 40.11 14.07 -2.20
CA LEU A 360 40.00 13.80 -0.77
C LEU A 360 41.23 13.09 -0.21
N PRO A 361 41.53 13.23 1.09
CA PRO A 361 42.45 12.37 1.79
C PRO A 361 42.01 10.91 1.66
N VAL A 362 42.96 10.02 1.31
CA VAL A 362 42.70 8.59 1.05
C VAL A 362 43.16 7.76 2.25
N ALA A 363 42.28 6.91 2.76
CA ALA A 363 42.56 5.88 3.74
C ALA A 363 42.40 4.49 3.11
N GLU A 364 43.38 3.59 3.27
CA GLU A 364 43.35 2.23 2.72
C GLU A 364 43.02 1.19 3.76
N THR A 365 42.18 0.21 3.39
CA THR A 365 41.74 -0.88 4.30
C THR A 365 42.85 -1.84 4.72
N GLY A 366 43.88 -2.03 3.90
CA GLY A 366 44.92 -3.05 4.09
C GLY A 366 46.19 -2.60 4.80
N THR A 367 46.49 -1.30 4.87
CA THR A 367 47.81 -0.78 5.22
C THR A 367 47.88 -0.01 6.55
N ALA A 368 46.80 -0.02 7.33
CA ALA A 368 46.73 0.75 8.57
C ALA A 368 47.69 0.21 9.66
N PRO A 369 48.82 0.88 9.96
CA PRO A 369 49.62 0.51 11.12
C PRO A 369 48.86 0.78 12.42
N LEU A 370 49.14 0.02 13.46
CA LEU A 370 48.65 0.31 14.79
C LEU A 370 49.13 1.71 15.19
N ARG A 371 48.18 2.65 15.26
CA ARG A 371 48.43 4.00 15.77
C ARG A 371 47.98 4.06 17.22
N THR A 372 48.68 4.83 18.02
CA THR A 372 48.34 5.10 19.42
C THR A 372 47.21 6.15 19.56
N THR A 373 46.64 6.59 18.46
CA THR A 373 45.57 7.59 18.48
C THR A 373 44.33 6.96 19.09
N PRO A 374 43.79 7.52 20.18
CA PRO A 374 42.53 7.01 20.75
C PRO A 374 41.41 7.12 19.72
N VAL A 375 40.56 6.08 19.65
CA VAL A 375 39.32 6.17 18.90
C VAL A 375 38.42 7.16 19.62
N PRO A 376 37.80 8.14 18.93
CA PRO A 376 36.89 9.11 19.56
C PRO A 376 35.76 8.42 20.33
N PRO A 377 35.05 9.11 21.24
CA PRO A 377 33.85 8.59 21.85
C PRO A 377 32.87 8.14 20.79
N ALA A 378 32.25 6.97 21.00
CA ALA A 378 31.29 6.39 20.05
C ALA A 378 30.16 7.37 19.70
N ALA A 379 29.70 7.28 18.46
CA ALA A 379 28.51 8.00 18.01
C ALA A 379 27.32 7.79 18.94
N ARG A 380 26.47 8.77 19.09
CA ARG A 380 25.21 8.68 19.84
C ARG A 380 24.13 8.04 18.98
N PRO A 381 23.04 7.51 19.57
CA PRO A 381 21.92 6.95 18.81
C PRO A 381 21.27 7.93 17.81
N ASP A 382 21.37 9.22 18.03
CA ASP A 382 20.85 10.28 17.17
C ASP A 382 21.87 10.78 16.12
N SER A 383 23.11 10.26 16.12
CA SER A 383 24.12 10.59 15.11
C SER A 383 23.82 9.94 13.76
N LEU A 384 24.21 10.61 12.67
CA LEU A 384 24.15 10.01 11.32
C LEU A 384 24.98 8.71 11.26
N ALA A 385 24.39 7.65 10.70
CA ALA A 385 25.09 6.40 10.44
C ALA A 385 25.59 6.30 9.01
N TYR A 386 24.80 6.73 8.03
CA TYR A 386 25.16 6.70 6.61
C TYR A 386 24.40 7.75 5.78
N VAL A 387 24.94 8.03 4.60
CA VAL A 387 24.28 8.79 3.53
C VAL A 387 24.27 7.93 2.27
N MET A 388 23.10 7.67 1.72
CA MET A 388 22.96 6.81 0.54
C MET A 388 22.18 7.55 -0.56
N PHE A 389 22.71 7.50 -1.78
CA PHE A 389 22.01 8.02 -2.95
C PHE A 389 21.13 6.94 -3.56
N THR A 390 19.86 7.25 -3.78
CA THR A 390 18.91 6.37 -4.46
C THR A 390 18.82 6.73 -5.94
N SER A 391 18.34 5.79 -6.78
CA SER A 391 18.03 6.06 -8.19
C SER A 391 16.96 7.15 -8.26
N GLY A 392 17.29 8.30 -8.85
CA GLY A 392 16.40 9.47 -8.93
C GLY A 392 16.68 10.59 -7.93
N SER A 393 17.64 10.42 -7.03
CA SER A 393 18.08 11.48 -6.10
C SER A 393 19.17 12.40 -6.69
N THR A 394 19.55 12.19 -7.95
CA THR A 394 20.58 12.96 -8.66
C THR A 394 20.18 13.19 -10.11
#